data_8263f5338d647e7bea2eeb0aa5f6c909
#
_entry.id   8263f5338d647e7bea2eeb0aa5f6c909
#
_cell.length_a   1.000
_cell.length_b   1.000
_cell.length_c   1.000
_cell.angle_alpha   90.00
_cell.angle_beta   90.00
_cell.angle_gamma   90.00
#
_symmetry.space_group_name_H-M   'P 1'
#
loop_
_entity.id
_entity.type
_entity.pdbx_description
1 polymer ?
#
loop_
_entity_poly.entity_id
_entity_poly.type
_entity_poly.pdbx_seq_one_letter_code
_entity_poly.pdbx_strand_id
1 'polypeptide(L)'
;DGYDLPKLNLHEVEVKTEVPEGLLFGGLAVNATDFNKSLRETEKLRVNKVLEIIKKNTNGDQVIIWCKQNQEASELFKALSSLGYVCRNVQGSDQPEKKEKDLIGFAHGDFQILITKTQIASFGLNFQNCHYQIFSSIDFSFESTYQAMRRSYRFGQTHEVNVWLVTTDRMINVIKSIRDKEKSFRKMQTEMTECISKNLNHEILTTMENYEDVKTEKFWSLKGDCVQRSKEIPDRSAHLTIFSPPFASLY
;
A
#
# COMPACT_ATOMS: atom_id res chain seq x y z
N ASP A 1 -2.10 13.27 21.43
CA ASP A 1 -2.82 12.53 20.66
C ASP A 1 -2.09 11.46 19.89
N GLY A 2 -1.28 11.20 19.16
CA GLY A 2 -0.55 10.01 18.69
C GLY A 2 -1.15 9.30 17.46
N TYR A 3 -2.23 9.85 16.88
CA TYR A 3 -2.89 9.30 15.68
C TYR A 3 -2.66 10.12 14.42
N ASP A 4 -1.89 11.20 14.52
CA ASP A 4 -1.59 12.05 13.38
C ASP A 4 -0.58 11.37 12.45
N LEU A 5 -0.97 11.22 11.20
CA LEU A 5 -0.08 10.73 10.16
C LEU A 5 0.78 11.90 9.63
N PRO A 6 2.06 11.66 9.34
CA PRO A 6 2.88 12.68 8.71
C PRO A 6 2.35 13.03 7.32
N LYS A 7 2.89 14.06 6.73
CA LYS A 7 2.50 14.49 5.40
C LYS A 7 2.83 13.42 4.35
N LEU A 8 1.88 13.18 3.44
CA LEU A 8 2.06 12.33 2.27
C LEU A 8 2.27 13.22 1.03
N ASN A 9 3.43 13.13 0.42
CA ASN A 9 3.80 13.85 -0.78
C ASN A 9 3.73 12.90 -1.98
N LEU A 10 2.78 13.12 -2.88
CA LEU A 10 2.65 12.36 -4.13
C LEU A 10 3.29 13.14 -5.27
N HIS A 11 4.27 12.53 -5.92
CA HIS A 11 5.02 13.08 -7.04
C HIS A 11 4.68 12.29 -8.30
N GLU A 12 3.96 12.89 -9.23
CA GLU A 12 3.71 12.30 -10.54
C GLU A 12 4.85 12.66 -11.48
N VAL A 13 5.46 11.64 -12.08
CA VAL A 13 6.60 11.80 -12.97
C VAL A 13 6.26 11.18 -14.31
N GLU A 14 5.99 12.03 -15.29
CA GLU A 14 5.71 11.60 -16.65
C GLU A 14 7.01 11.47 -17.44
N VAL A 15 7.21 10.32 -18.06
CA VAL A 15 8.30 10.05 -19.00
C VAL A 15 7.73 10.12 -20.42
N LYS A 16 8.23 11.05 -21.20
CA LYS A 16 7.84 11.20 -22.60
C LYS A 16 8.41 10.07 -23.43
N THR A 17 7.56 9.47 -24.27
CA THR A 17 7.97 8.43 -25.20
C THR A 17 8.03 9.01 -26.62
N GLU A 18 8.97 8.55 -27.43
CA GLU A 18 8.96 8.85 -28.84
C GLU A 18 7.73 8.20 -29.49
N VAL A 19 6.90 9.00 -30.11
CA VAL A 19 5.74 8.48 -30.86
C VAL A 19 6.26 7.90 -32.15
N PRO A 20 6.06 6.59 -32.44
CA PRO A 20 6.41 6.05 -33.73
C PRO A 20 5.69 6.80 -34.85
N GLU A 21 6.44 7.23 -35.87
CA GLU A 21 5.86 7.86 -37.04
C GLU A 21 4.78 6.96 -37.67
N GLY A 22 3.57 7.50 -37.85
CA GLY A 22 2.45 6.78 -38.51
C GLY A 22 1.30 6.36 -37.60
N LEU A 23 1.35 6.57 -36.28
CA LEU A 23 0.22 6.33 -35.39
C LEU A 23 -0.56 7.62 -35.12
N LEU A 24 -1.79 7.70 -35.61
CA LEU A 24 -2.68 8.86 -35.46
C LEU A 24 -3.04 9.19 -33.98
N PHE A 25 -2.93 8.20 -33.09
CA PHE A 25 -3.20 8.33 -31.66
C PHE A 25 -2.06 7.64 -30.91
N GLY A 26 -0.99 8.32 -30.63
CA GLY A 26 0.21 7.99 -29.85
C GLY A 26 0.28 6.70 -29.01
N GLY A 27 -0.39 5.60 -29.44
CA GLY A 27 -0.30 4.30 -28.76
C GLY A 27 -0.86 4.28 -27.33
N LEU A 28 -1.92 5.07 -27.06
CA LEU A 28 -2.58 5.07 -25.74
C LEU A 28 -3.04 3.65 -25.38
N ALA A 29 -2.71 3.21 -24.18
CA ALA A 29 -3.17 1.93 -23.66
C ALA A 29 -4.67 1.95 -23.38
N VAL A 30 -5.45 1.27 -24.22
CA VAL A 30 -6.91 1.22 -24.11
C VAL A 30 -7.37 -0.03 -23.34
N ASN A 31 -6.60 -1.10 -23.39
CA ASN A 31 -6.89 -2.37 -22.72
C ASN A 31 -5.65 -2.94 -22.01
N ALA A 32 -5.84 -4.04 -21.28
CA ALA A 32 -4.78 -4.68 -20.51
C ALA A 32 -3.62 -5.19 -21.39
N THR A 33 -3.89 -5.60 -22.63
CA THR A 33 -2.87 -6.08 -23.58
C THR A 33 -1.99 -4.93 -24.05
N ASP A 34 -2.60 -3.84 -24.47
CA ASP A 34 -1.88 -2.62 -24.91
C ASP A 34 -1.09 -2.03 -23.78
N PHE A 35 -1.66 -2.04 -22.57
CA PHE A 35 -0.97 -1.61 -21.36
C PHE A 35 0.27 -2.42 -21.08
N ASN A 36 0.18 -3.76 -21.09
CA ASN A 36 1.34 -4.62 -20.87
C ASN A 36 2.40 -4.48 -21.98
N LYS A 37 1.98 -4.24 -23.21
CA LYS A 37 2.87 -3.94 -24.33
C LYS A 37 3.60 -2.62 -24.11
N SER A 38 2.86 -1.56 -23.77
CA SER A 38 3.42 -0.25 -23.45
C SER A 38 4.41 -0.30 -22.27
N LEU A 39 4.12 -1.09 -21.23
CA LEU A 39 5.06 -1.31 -20.12
C LEU A 39 6.40 -1.91 -20.59
N ARG A 40 6.38 -2.87 -21.50
CA ARG A 40 7.62 -3.49 -22.03
C ARG A 40 8.40 -2.52 -22.90
N GLU A 41 7.73 -1.81 -23.80
CA GLU A 41 8.36 -0.87 -24.74
C GLU A 41 8.99 0.32 -24.01
N THR A 42 8.43 0.73 -22.88
CA THR A 42 8.89 1.90 -22.12
C THR A 42 9.73 1.56 -20.89
N GLU A 43 10.06 0.29 -20.67
CA GLU A 43 10.79 -0.22 -19.51
C GLU A 43 12.10 0.54 -19.26
N LYS A 44 12.95 0.64 -20.26
CA LYS A 44 14.24 1.32 -20.13
C LYS A 44 14.12 2.78 -19.72
N LEU A 45 13.13 3.49 -20.26
CA LEU A 45 12.89 4.90 -19.94
C LEU A 45 12.47 5.06 -18.49
N ARG A 46 11.57 4.19 -18.00
CA ARG A 46 11.12 4.20 -16.61
C ARG A 46 12.23 3.80 -15.64
N VAL A 47 13.00 2.75 -15.98
CA VAL A 47 14.17 2.34 -15.18
C VAL A 47 15.14 3.51 -15.01
N ASN A 48 15.51 4.18 -16.09
CA ASN A 48 16.40 5.35 -16.02
C ASN A 48 15.81 6.46 -15.14
N LYS A 49 14.50 6.69 -15.23
CA LYS A 49 13.84 7.70 -14.40
C LYS A 49 13.83 7.34 -12.92
N VAL A 50 13.63 6.08 -12.59
CA VAL A 50 13.73 5.57 -11.21
C VAL A 50 15.14 5.80 -10.66
N LEU A 51 16.18 5.48 -11.43
CA LEU A 51 17.57 5.72 -11.02
C LEU A 51 17.85 7.21 -10.78
N GLU A 52 17.32 8.08 -11.63
CA GLU A 52 17.42 9.54 -11.45
C GLU A 52 16.74 10.00 -10.14
N ILE A 53 15.53 9.49 -9.85
CA ILE A 53 14.79 9.81 -8.64
C ILE A 53 15.58 9.39 -7.40
N ILE A 54 16.08 8.15 -7.38
CA ILE A 54 16.87 7.63 -6.25
C ILE A 54 18.10 8.51 -6.01
N LYS A 55 18.86 8.78 -7.07
CA LYS A 55 20.09 9.58 -6.97
C LYS A 55 19.85 11.00 -6.44
N LYS A 56 18.72 11.61 -6.83
CA LYS A 56 18.46 13.03 -6.50
C LYS A 56 17.72 13.23 -5.19
N ASN A 57 16.88 12.29 -4.76
CA ASN A 57 15.87 12.57 -3.76
C ASN A 57 15.94 11.71 -2.50
N THR A 58 16.68 10.60 -2.49
CA THR A 58 16.61 9.67 -1.37
C THR A 58 17.75 9.75 -0.37
N ASN A 59 18.78 10.56 -0.64
CA ASN A 59 19.92 10.83 0.26
C ASN A 59 20.58 9.59 0.90
N GLY A 60 20.40 8.41 0.30
CA GLY A 60 20.91 7.17 0.85
C GLY A 60 19.96 6.43 1.79
N ASP A 61 18.78 6.98 2.06
CA ASP A 61 17.76 6.34 2.89
C ASP A 61 17.13 5.11 2.20
N GLN A 62 16.39 4.34 2.98
CA GLN A 62 15.70 3.15 2.45
C GLN A 62 14.61 3.53 1.45
N VAL A 63 14.52 2.74 0.38
CA VAL A 63 13.56 2.94 -0.72
C VAL A 63 12.86 1.64 -1.06
N ILE A 64 11.54 1.69 -1.24
CA ILE A 64 10.78 0.61 -1.84
C ILE A 64 10.47 0.95 -3.30
N ILE A 65 10.77 0.04 -4.21
CA ILE A 65 10.44 0.16 -5.62
C ILE A 65 9.38 -0.89 -5.96
N TRP A 66 8.22 -0.42 -6.38
CA TRP A 66 7.09 -1.24 -6.78
C TRP A 66 7.10 -1.46 -8.29
N CYS A 67 7.19 -2.71 -8.72
CA CYS A 67 7.20 -3.11 -10.13
C CYS A 67 6.01 -4.01 -10.45
N LYS A 68 5.52 -3.95 -11.68
CA LYS A 68 4.50 -4.89 -12.17
C LYS A 68 5.10 -6.11 -12.83
N GLN A 69 6.18 -5.94 -13.58
CA GLN A 69 6.82 -7.00 -14.37
C GLN A 69 8.12 -7.48 -13.74
N ASN A 70 8.38 -8.81 -13.83
CA ASN A 70 9.62 -9.41 -13.31
C ASN A 70 10.86 -8.91 -14.06
N GLN A 71 10.75 -8.69 -15.37
CA GLN A 71 11.85 -8.19 -16.19
C GLN A 71 12.27 -6.80 -15.72
N GLU A 72 11.34 -5.87 -15.56
CA GLU A 72 11.59 -4.52 -15.03
C GLU A 72 12.29 -4.57 -13.67
N ALA A 73 11.80 -5.42 -12.75
CA ALA A 73 12.42 -5.61 -11.45
C ALA A 73 13.85 -6.14 -11.54
N SER A 74 14.11 -7.04 -12.48
CA SER A 74 15.46 -7.59 -12.73
C SER A 74 16.41 -6.55 -13.32
N GLU A 75 15.95 -5.72 -14.25
CA GLU A 75 16.75 -4.65 -14.83
C GLU A 75 17.06 -3.56 -13.79
N LEU A 76 16.10 -3.17 -12.96
CA LEU A 76 16.33 -2.26 -11.83
C LEU A 76 17.36 -2.83 -10.85
N PHE A 77 17.22 -4.11 -10.50
CA PHE A 77 18.18 -4.78 -9.61
C PHE A 77 19.60 -4.76 -10.16
N LYS A 78 19.80 -5.10 -11.43
CA LYS A 78 21.11 -5.06 -12.09
C LYS A 78 21.70 -3.64 -12.11
N ALA A 79 20.89 -2.68 -12.53
CA ALA A 79 21.32 -1.28 -12.64
C ALA A 79 21.71 -0.68 -11.28
N LEU A 80 20.89 -0.91 -10.25
CA LEU A 80 21.15 -0.42 -8.89
C LEU A 80 22.38 -1.11 -8.27
N SER A 81 22.51 -2.42 -8.44
CA SER A 81 23.68 -3.17 -7.96
C SER A 81 24.97 -2.68 -8.63
N SER A 82 24.94 -2.38 -9.94
CA SER A 82 26.11 -1.85 -10.66
C SER A 82 26.52 -0.44 -10.20
N LEU A 83 25.58 0.32 -9.62
CA LEU A 83 25.82 1.62 -9.02
C LEU A 83 26.26 1.55 -7.54
N GLY A 84 26.40 0.34 -6.99
CA GLY A 84 26.87 0.12 -5.63
C GLY A 84 25.77 0.14 -4.55
N TYR A 85 24.48 0.21 -4.90
CA TYR A 85 23.39 0.13 -3.93
C TYR A 85 23.21 -1.30 -3.41
N VAL A 86 23.01 -1.43 -2.11
CA VAL A 86 22.63 -2.71 -1.49
C VAL A 86 21.13 -2.91 -1.67
N CYS A 87 20.76 -3.78 -2.62
CA CYS A 87 19.36 -4.00 -2.98
C CYS A 87 18.98 -5.48 -2.97
N ARG A 88 17.68 -5.76 -2.84
CA ARG A 88 17.08 -7.08 -2.97
C ARG A 88 15.88 -7.00 -3.90
N ASN A 89 15.72 -8.02 -4.75
CA ASN A 89 14.57 -8.18 -5.63
C ASN A 89 13.76 -9.39 -5.15
N VAL A 90 12.58 -9.11 -4.57
CA VAL A 90 11.68 -10.14 -4.03
C VAL A 90 10.56 -10.39 -5.02
N GLN A 91 10.52 -11.60 -5.56
CA GLN A 91 9.57 -12.03 -6.58
C GLN A 91 8.58 -13.09 -6.05
N GLY A 92 7.43 -13.20 -6.72
CA GLY A 92 6.43 -14.21 -6.37
C GLY A 92 6.93 -15.65 -6.47
N SER A 93 7.86 -15.93 -7.38
CA SER A 93 8.49 -17.23 -7.61
C SER A 93 9.58 -17.61 -6.60
N ASP A 94 10.04 -16.67 -5.76
CA ASP A 94 11.04 -16.96 -4.74
C ASP A 94 10.48 -17.93 -3.68
N GLN A 95 11.35 -18.73 -3.06
CA GLN A 95 10.98 -19.60 -1.95
C GLN A 95 10.44 -18.79 -0.77
N PRO A 96 9.41 -19.31 -0.05
CA PRO A 96 8.78 -18.58 1.06
C PRO A 96 9.78 -18.06 2.10
N GLU A 97 10.74 -18.89 2.49
CA GLU A 97 11.76 -18.57 3.50
C GLU A 97 12.66 -17.41 3.05
N LYS A 98 13.01 -17.38 1.74
CA LYS A 98 13.80 -16.29 1.16
C LYS A 98 13.00 -14.98 1.16
N LYS A 99 11.72 -15.05 0.75
CA LYS A 99 10.83 -13.86 0.76
C LYS A 99 10.72 -13.29 2.16
N GLU A 100 10.43 -14.14 3.13
CA GLU A 100 10.29 -13.74 4.53
C GLU A 100 11.58 -13.10 5.04
N LYS A 101 12.73 -13.73 4.82
CA LYS A 101 14.03 -13.22 5.22
C LYS A 101 14.33 -11.85 4.62
N ASP A 102 14.13 -11.69 3.30
CA ASP A 102 14.43 -10.44 2.61
C ASP A 102 13.46 -9.32 3.02
N LEU A 103 12.17 -9.63 3.21
CA LEU A 103 11.19 -8.63 3.65
C LEU A 103 11.40 -8.20 5.11
N ILE A 104 11.69 -9.14 6.00
CA ILE A 104 12.01 -8.84 7.40
C ILE A 104 13.33 -8.07 7.48
N GLY A 105 14.34 -8.46 6.73
CA GLY A 105 15.61 -7.75 6.66
C GLY A 105 15.45 -6.30 6.21
N PHE A 106 14.57 -6.04 5.24
CA PHE A 106 14.25 -4.67 4.84
C PHE A 106 13.57 -3.88 5.97
N ALA A 107 12.62 -4.49 6.67
CA ALA A 107 11.94 -3.85 7.80
C ALA A 107 12.90 -3.52 8.96
N HIS A 108 13.98 -4.28 9.12
CA HIS A 108 15.04 -4.03 10.12
C HIS A 108 16.13 -3.07 9.64
N GLY A 109 16.14 -2.68 8.36
CA GLY A 109 17.15 -1.79 7.83
C GLY A 109 18.43 -2.46 7.33
N ASP A 110 18.43 -3.79 7.11
CA ASP A 110 19.63 -4.55 6.73
C ASP A 110 20.15 -4.20 5.33
N PHE A 111 19.30 -3.61 4.50
CA PHE A 111 19.68 -3.15 3.15
C PHE A 111 18.84 -1.95 2.71
N GLN A 112 19.32 -1.28 1.68
CA GLN A 112 18.86 0.05 1.30
C GLN A 112 17.63 0.03 0.38
N ILE A 113 17.57 -0.86 -0.61
CA ILE A 113 16.55 -0.83 -1.65
C ILE A 113 15.84 -2.17 -1.76
N LEU A 114 14.52 -2.16 -1.54
CA LEU A 114 13.64 -3.29 -1.79
C LEU A 114 12.93 -3.10 -3.13
N ILE A 115 13.10 -4.05 -4.05
CA ILE A 115 12.37 -4.11 -5.31
C ILE A 115 11.36 -5.26 -5.21
N THR A 116 10.07 -4.96 -5.39
CA THR A 116 9.03 -5.99 -5.24
C THR A 116 7.75 -5.62 -5.99
N LYS A 117 6.74 -6.47 -5.93
CA LYS A 117 5.40 -6.24 -6.49
C LYS A 117 4.40 -5.83 -5.42
N THR A 118 3.43 -5.00 -5.79
CA THR A 118 2.34 -4.59 -4.88
C THR A 118 1.59 -5.79 -4.30
N GLN A 119 1.44 -6.87 -5.07
CA GLN A 119 0.77 -8.11 -4.64
C GLN A 119 1.53 -8.85 -3.53
N ILE A 120 2.86 -8.73 -3.47
CA ILE A 120 3.68 -9.37 -2.43
C ILE A 120 3.55 -8.61 -1.11
N ALA A 121 3.20 -7.34 -1.15
CA ALA A 121 2.91 -6.53 0.03
C ALA A 121 1.70 -7.03 0.86
N SER A 122 0.90 -7.98 0.33
CA SER A 122 -0.23 -8.59 1.04
C SER A 122 0.17 -9.40 2.29
N PHE A 123 1.44 -9.71 2.49
CA PHE A 123 1.96 -10.43 3.66
C PHE A 123 1.89 -9.66 5.00
N GLY A 124 1.19 -8.55 5.07
CA GLY A 124 0.92 -7.85 6.34
C GLY A 124 2.10 -7.11 6.96
N LEU A 125 3.26 -7.09 6.30
CA LEU A 125 4.47 -6.47 6.83
C LEU A 125 4.38 -4.95 6.89
N ASN A 126 5.07 -4.39 7.85
CA ASN A 126 5.19 -2.98 8.13
C ASN A 126 6.54 -2.46 7.64
N PHE A 127 6.53 -1.37 6.88
CA PHE A 127 7.75 -0.70 6.41
C PHE A 127 7.81 0.76 6.90
N GLN A 128 7.55 0.99 8.19
CA GLN A 128 7.61 2.32 8.80
C GLN A 128 9.02 2.91 8.83
N ASN A 129 10.03 2.05 8.75
CA ASN A 129 11.44 2.42 8.59
C ASN A 129 11.73 3.10 7.24
N CYS A 130 10.84 2.95 6.25
CA CYS A 130 10.99 3.50 4.91
C CYS A 130 9.95 4.59 4.64
N HIS A 131 10.37 5.74 4.19
CA HIS A 131 9.51 6.87 3.85
C HIS A 131 9.63 7.30 2.38
N TYR A 132 10.38 6.55 1.57
CA TYR A 132 10.51 6.75 0.13
C TYR A 132 9.95 5.55 -0.63
N GLN A 133 8.97 5.80 -1.48
CA GLN A 133 8.38 4.77 -2.34
C GLN A 133 8.38 5.22 -3.80
N ILE A 134 8.74 4.32 -4.70
CA ILE A 134 8.74 4.60 -6.14
C ILE A 134 7.93 3.51 -6.83
N PHE A 135 6.83 3.88 -7.46
CA PHE A 135 6.10 3.01 -8.37
C PHE A 135 6.70 3.16 -9.76
N SER A 136 7.58 2.24 -10.12
CA SER A 136 8.21 2.19 -11.44
C SER A 136 7.18 1.85 -12.52
N SER A 137 6.18 1.07 -12.16
CA SER A 137 4.99 0.81 -12.97
C SER A 137 3.75 0.71 -12.08
N ILE A 138 2.66 1.32 -12.54
CA ILE A 138 1.35 1.28 -11.89
C ILE A 138 0.40 0.48 -12.76
N ASP A 139 -0.63 -0.14 -12.17
CA ASP A 139 -1.71 -0.78 -12.92
C ASP A 139 -3.05 -0.04 -12.69
N PHE A 140 -4.12 -0.56 -13.28
CA PHE A 140 -5.46 0.00 -13.13
C PHE A 140 -6.07 -0.18 -11.73
N SER A 141 -5.36 -0.87 -10.81
CA SER A 141 -5.85 -1.12 -9.46
C SER A 141 -5.39 -0.01 -8.51
N PHE A 142 -6.28 0.94 -8.26
CA PHE A 142 -6.08 1.93 -7.20
C PHE A 142 -5.87 1.26 -5.85
N GLU A 143 -6.63 0.21 -5.55
CA GLU A 143 -6.55 -0.52 -4.28
C GLU A 143 -5.15 -1.10 -4.05
N SER A 144 -4.56 -1.79 -5.04
CA SER A 144 -3.20 -2.33 -4.93
C SER A 144 -2.16 -1.25 -4.65
N THR A 145 -2.26 -0.13 -5.35
CA THR A 145 -1.36 1.01 -5.16
C THR A 145 -1.55 1.64 -3.78
N TYR A 146 -2.78 1.84 -3.35
CA TYR A 146 -3.12 2.38 -2.04
C TYR A 146 -2.64 1.47 -0.91
N GLN A 147 -2.89 0.16 -1.00
CA GLN A 147 -2.43 -0.83 -0.03
C GLN A 147 -0.90 -0.87 0.07
N ALA A 148 -0.19 -0.77 -1.05
CA ALA A 148 1.26 -0.68 -1.08
C ALA A 148 1.78 0.60 -0.40
N MET A 149 1.19 1.76 -0.69
CA MET A 149 1.54 3.02 -0.02
C MET A 149 1.34 2.94 1.49
N ARG A 150 0.26 2.32 1.95
CA ARG A 150 -0.07 2.15 3.38
C ARG A 150 0.91 1.25 4.13
N ARG A 151 1.85 0.59 3.47
CA ARG A 151 2.92 -0.17 4.15
C ARG A 151 3.92 0.73 4.86
N SER A 152 4.19 1.91 4.33
CA SER A 152 5.04 2.94 4.94
C SER A 152 4.21 4.08 5.54
N TYR A 153 3.16 4.51 4.84
CA TYR A 153 2.26 5.58 5.28
C TYR A 153 1.19 5.03 6.21
N ARG A 154 1.57 4.86 7.46
CA ARG A 154 0.68 4.33 8.48
C ARG A 154 1.04 4.87 9.86
N PHE A 155 0.19 4.56 10.83
CA PHE A 155 0.41 4.90 12.23
C PHE A 155 1.80 4.48 12.71
N GLY A 156 2.51 5.38 13.39
CA GLY A 156 3.89 5.18 13.85
C GLY A 156 4.97 5.65 12.87
N GLN A 157 4.60 6.10 11.66
CA GLN A 157 5.54 6.80 10.76
C GLN A 157 5.82 8.20 11.29
N THR A 158 7.09 8.55 11.41
CA THR A 158 7.55 9.85 11.96
C THR A 158 8.06 10.81 10.89
N HIS A 159 8.32 10.33 9.68
CA HIS A 159 8.83 11.11 8.58
C HIS A 159 7.76 11.37 7.51
N GLU A 160 7.87 12.49 6.80
CA GLU A 160 7.05 12.73 5.62
C GLU A 160 7.28 11.62 4.58
N VAL A 161 6.20 10.98 4.13
CA VAL A 161 6.31 9.91 3.14
C VAL A 161 6.25 10.51 1.74
N ASN A 162 7.26 10.22 0.94
CA ASN A 162 7.39 10.66 -0.44
C ASN A 162 7.16 9.49 -1.38
N VAL A 163 6.19 9.63 -2.27
CA VAL A 163 5.79 8.58 -3.22
C VAL A 163 5.88 9.13 -4.64
N TRP A 164 6.69 8.51 -5.48
CA TRP A 164 6.79 8.81 -6.90
C TRP A 164 6.01 7.80 -7.73
N LEU A 165 5.14 8.31 -8.59
CA LEU A 165 4.40 7.52 -9.56
C LEU A 165 5.02 7.77 -10.95
N VAL A 166 5.84 6.82 -11.41
CA VAL A 166 6.49 6.92 -12.72
C VAL A 166 5.54 6.40 -13.78
N THR A 167 5.21 7.26 -14.71
CA THR A 167 4.23 6.99 -15.77
C THR A 167 4.80 7.40 -17.11
N THR A 168 4.11 7.05 -18.19
CA THR A 168 4.44 7.52 -19.53
C THR A 168 3.21 8.19 -20.15
N ASP A 169 3.43 9.04 -21.14
CA ASP A 169 2.39 9.67 -21.93
C ASP A 169 1.37 8.66 -22.51
N ARG A 170 1.81 7.41 -22.80
CA ARG A 170 0.94 6.32 -23.25
C ARG A 170 0.02 5.77 -22.15
N MET A 171 0.27 6.09 -20.90
CA MET A 171 -0.46 5.59 -19.72
C MET A 171 -1.38 6.64 -19.07
N ILE A 172 -1.59 7.76 -19.71
CA ILE A 172 -2.40 8.87 -19.19
C ILE A 172 -3.81 8.42 -18.78
N ASN A 173 -4.41 7.50 -19.53
CA ASN A 173 -5.73 6.96 -19.20
C ASN A 173 -5.73 6.12 -17.92
N VAL A 174 -4.63 5.43 -17.63
CA VAL A 174 -4.45 4.64 -16.40
C VAL A 174 -4.43 5.56 -15.20
N ILE A 175 -3.66 6.63 -15.27
CA ILE A 175 -3.56 7.64 -14.20
C ILE A 175 -4.91 8.30 -13.95
N LYS A 176 -5.59 8.70 -15.03
CA LYS A 176 -6.93 9.28 -14.93
C LYS A 176 -7.89 8.33 -14.22
N SER A 177 -7.90 7.06 -14.61
CA SER A 177 -8.74 6.04 -13.96
C SER A 177 -8.41 5.86 -12.47
N ILE A 178 -7.12 5.90 -12.09
CA ILE A 178 -6.69 5.81 -10.69
C ILE A 178 -7.17 7.03 -9.91
N ARG A 179 -7.01 8.23 -10.44
CA ARG A 179 -7.48 9.47 -9.81
C ARG A 179 -9.01 9.50 -9.62
N ASP A 180 -9.76 9.05 -10.64
CA ASP A 180 -11.21 8.99 -10.56
C ASP A 180 -11.67 8.01 -9.47
N LYS A 181 -10.98 6.85 -9.35
CA LYS A 181 -11.22 5.88 -8.28
C LYS A 181 -10.82 6.41 -6.91
N GLU A 182 -9.70 7.10 -6.80
CA GLU A 182 -9.27 7.75 -5.55
C GLU A 182 -10.30 8.78 -5.09
N LYS A 183 -10.75 9.64 -6.00
CA LYS A 183 -11.77 10.65 -5.70
C LYS A 183 -13.08 10.02 -5.22
N SER A 184 -13.51 8.95 -5.90
CA SER A 184 -14.72 8.20 -5.52
C SER A 184 -14.56 7.54 -4.14
N PHE A 185 -13.39 6.96 -3.87
CA PHE A 185 -13.07 6.34 -2.58
C PHE A 185 -13.08 7.38 -1.44
N ARG A 186 -12.41 8.53 -1.62
CA ARG A 186 -12.40 9.62 -0.63
C ARG A 186 -13.81 10.14 -0.35
N LYS A 187 -14.62 10.33 -1.41
CA LYS A 187 -16.01 10.74 -1.27
C LYS A 187 -16.81 9.73 -0.45
N MET A 188 -16.73 8.45 -0.79
CA MET A 188 -17.38 7.37 -0.05
C MET A 188 -16.93 7.34 1.42
N GLN A 189 -15.64 7.48 1.69
CA GLN A 189 -15.10 7.51 3.06
C GLN A 189 -15.66 8.69 3.86
N THR A 190 -15.73 9.89 3.27
CA THR A 190 -16.31 11.06 3.92
C THR A 190 -17.80 10.85 4.21
N GLU A 191 -18.56 10.37 3.23
CA GLU A 191 -20.00 10.09 3.38
C GLU A 191 -20.25 9.03 4.45
N MET A 192 -19.45 7.95 4.49
CA MET A 192 -19.53 6.94 5.55
C MET A 192 -19.23 7.53 6.94
N THR A 193 -18.18 8.33 7.05
CA THR A 193 -17.82 8.97 8.33
C THR A 193 -18.92 9.92 8.79
N GLU A 194 -19.51 10.69 7.89
CA GLU A 194 -20.66 11.57 8.22
C GLU A 194 -21.90 10.78 8.62
N CYS A 195 -22.21 9.68 7.94
CA CYS A 195 -23.30 8.79 8.30
C CYS A 195 -23.09 8.15 9.68
N ILE A 196 -21.87 7.66 9.94
CA ILE A 196 -21.52 7.06 11.23
C ILE A 196 -21.63 8.11 12.34
N SER A 197 -21.09 9.32 12.16
CA SER A 197 -21.15 10.37 13.17
C SER A 197 -22.57 10.85 13.44
N LYS A 198 -23.45 10.88 12.42
CA LYS A 198 -24.88 11.21 12.59
C LYS A 198 -25.63 10.10 13.33
N ASN A 199 -25.34 8.84 13.04
CA ASN A 199 -26.01 7.69 13.63
C ASN A 199 -25.48 7.36 15.04
N LEU A 200 -24.17 7.58 15.29
CA LEU A 200 -23.58 7.42 16.63
C LEU A 200 -24.25 8.32 17.68
N ASN A 201 -24.67 9.52 17.29
CA ASN A 201 -25.37 10.42 18.20
C ASN A 201 -26.85 10.04 18.43
N HIS A 202 -27.45 9.17 17.63
CA HIS A 202 -28.87 8.82 17.75
C HIS A 202 -29.13 7.37 18.18
N GLU A 203 -28.32 6.39 17.75
CA GLU A 203 -28.62 4.97 17.99
C GLU A 203 -27.85 4.34 19.16
N ILE A 204 -26.65 4.82 19.48
CA ILE A 204 -25.87 4.25 20.59
C ILE A 204 -26.55 4.58 21.94
N LEU A 205 -27.19 5.73 22.05
CA LEU A 205 -27.92 6.10 23.28
C LEU A 205 -29.26 5.39 23.42
N THR A 206 -29.91 4.99 22.33
CA THR A 206 -31.26 4.37 22.38
C THR A 206 -31.22 2.83 22.31
N THR A 207 -30.22 2.23 21.69
CA THR A 207 -30.12 0.74 21.58
C THR A 207 -29.32 0.10 22.70
N MET A 208 -28.50 0.85 23.41
CA MET A 208 -27.72 0.27 24.52
C MET A 208 -28.57 -0.10 25.75
N GLU A 209 -29.79 0.46 25.87
CA GLU A 209 -30.64 0.22 27.05
C GLU A 209 -31.39 -1.12 27.05
N ASN A 210 -31.51 -1.83 25.93
CA ASN A 210 -32.44 -2.97 25.80
C ASN A 210 -31.81 -4.34 25.51
N TYR A 211 -30.52 -4.51 25.61
CA TYR A 211 -29.91 -5.86 25.47
C TYR A 211 -29.40 -6.34 26.83
N GLU A 212 -29.90 -7.47 27.27
CA GLU A 212 -29.45 -8.15 28.49
C GLU A 212 -28.33 -9.16 28.16
N ASP A 213 -27.53 -9.46 29.18
CA ASP A 213 -26.58 -10.58 29.09
C ASP A 213 -27.35 -11.88 28.87
N VAL A 214 -26.88 -12.71 27.98
CA VAL A 214 -27.48 -14.02 27.71
C VAL A 214 -26.50 -15.11 28.12
N LYS A 215 -26.95 -15.94 29.09
CA LYS A 215 -26.17 -17.09 29.54
C LYS A 215 -26.96 -18.36 29.32
N THR A 216 -26.37 -19.30 28.56
CA THR A 216 -26.94 -20.64 28.33
C THR A 216 -25.92 -21.70 28.74
N GLU A 217 -26.25 -22.96 28.63
CA GLU A 217 -25.31 -24.07 28.88
C GLU A 217 -24.16 -24.09 27.85
N LYS A 218 -24.37 -23.52 26.67
CA LYS A 218 -23.42 -23.59 25.53
C LYS A 218 -22.67 -22.30 25.24
N PHE A 219 -23.19 -21.15 25.62
CA PHE A 219 -22.53 -19.87 25.36
C PHE A 219 -22.95 -18.81 26.40
N TRP A 220 -22.08 -17.82 26.53
CA TRP A 220 -22.31 -16.66 27.35
C TRP A 220 -22.03 -15.40 26.51
N SER A 221 -23.07 -14.58 26.31
CA SER A 221 -22.98 -13.29 25.62
C SER A 221 -23.04 -12.19 26.68
N LEU A 222 -21.95 -11.43 26.76
CA LEU A 222 -21.80 -10.30 27.68
C LEU A 222 -21.90 -9.01 26.90
N LYS A 223 -22.82 -8.13 27.30
CA LYS A 223 -22.95 -6.79 26.76
C LYS A 223 -22.10 -5.81 27.55
N GLY A 224 -21.40 -4.92 26.86
CA GLY A 224 -20.70 -3.78 27.47
C GLY A 224 -19.26 -3.64 26.99
N ASP A 225 -18.50 -2.82 27.69
CA ASP A 225 -17.07 -2.62 27.42
C ASP A 225 -16.32 -3.92 27.63
N CYS A 226 -15.67 -4.42 26.57
CA CYS A 226 -14.99 -5.72 26.58
C CYS A 226 -13.86 -5.79 27.60
N VAL A 227 -13.21 -4.67 27.92
CA VAL A 227 -12.11 -4.62 28.91
C VAL A 227 -12.66 -4.79 30.33
N GLN A 228 -13.84 -4.25 30.59
CA GLN A 228 -14.49 -4.41 31.90
C GLN A 228 -15.16 -5.77 32.02
N ARG A 229 -15.91 -6.17 31.00
CA ARG A 229 -16.67 -7.43 31.00
C ARG A 229 -15.79 -8.68 30.96
N SER A 230 -14.60 -8.60 30.35
CA SER A 230 -13.65 -9.73 30.37
C SER A 230 -13.18 -10.14 31.78
N LYS A 231 -13.23 -9.21 32.74
CA LYS A 231 -12.90 -9.51 34.15
C LYS A 231 -13.89 -10.44 34.83
N GLU A 232 -15.08 -10.61 34.26
CA GLU A 232 -16.11 -11.51 34.76
C GLU A 232 -15.92 -12.95 34.28
N ILE A 233 -15.08 -13.16 33.27
CA ILE A 233 -14.75 -14.46 32.74
C ILE A 233 -13.75 -15.13 33.70
N PRO A 234 -14.04 -16.36 34.17
CA PRO A 234 -13.15 -17.06 35.08
C PRO A 234 -11.73 -17.26 34.51
N ASP A 235 -10.73 -17.13 35.36
CA ASP A 235 -9.36 -17.36 34.96
C ASP A 235 -9.18 -18.77 34.38
N ARG A 236 -8.37 -18.88 33.32
CA ARG A 236 -8.05 -20.14 32.64
C ARG A 236 -9.25 -20.90 32.02
N SER A 237 -10.37 -20.20 31.79
CA SER A 237 -11.56 -20.80 31.17
C SER A 237 -11.60 -20.70 29.65
N ALA A 238 -10.85 -19.79 29.05
CA ALA A 238 -10.77 -19.64 27.59
C ALA A 238 -9.56 -20.37 27.01
N HIS A 239 -9.81 -21.27 26.05
CA HIS A 239 -8.76 -22.03 25.34
C HIS A 239 -8.33 -21.36 24.04
N LEU A 240 -9.21 -20.55 23.45
CA LEU A 240 -8.96 -19.80 22.21
C LEU A 240 -9.69 -18.46 22.28
N THR A 241 -9.00 -17.38 21.95
CA THR A 241 -9.59 -16.06 21.80
C THR A 241 -9.48 -15.61 20.35
N ILE A 242 -10.61 -15.25 19.76
CA ILE A 242 -10.67 -14.66 18.40
C ILE A 242 -11.31 -13.30 18.53
N PHE A 243 -10.63 -12.26 18.09
CA PHE A 243 -11.18 -10.90 18.09
C PHE A 243 -10.79 -10.16 16.83
N SER A 244 -11.65 -9.26 16.38
CA SER A 244 -11.36 -8.31 15.32
C SER A 244 -11.29 -6.92 15.95
N PRO A 245 -10.11 -6.36 16.14
CA PRO A 245 -10.00 -5.00 16.66
C PRO A 245 -10.61 -4.02 15.65
N PRO A 246 -11.22 -2.92 16.11
CA PRO A 246 -11.67 -1.88 15.19
C PRO A 246 -10.49 -1.38 14.37
N PHE A 247 -10.68 -1.32 13.06
CA PHE A 247 -9.65 -0.77 12.17
C PHE A 247 -9.50 0.71 12.46
N ALA A 248 -8.31 1.14 12.91
CA ALA A 248 -8.01 2.54 13.21
C ALA A 248 -8.19 3.50 12.01
N SER A 249 -8.36 2.97 10.81
CA SER A 249 -8.66 3.72 9.59
C SER A 249 -10.13 4.04 9.36
N LEU A 250 -11.01 3.63 10.28
CA LEU A 250 -12.46 3.91 10.21
C LEU A 250 -12.89 5.05 11.13
N TYR A 251 -11.95 5.67 11.83
CA TYR A 251 -12.21 6.80 12.73
C TYR A 251 -11.36 7.99 12.34
#